data_a28d1a03000388f2f2722784bea77b7d
#
_entry.id   a28d1a03000388f2f2722784bea77b7d
#
_cell.length_a   1.000
_cell.length_b   1.000
_cell.length_c   1.000
_cell.angle_alpha   90.00
_cell.angle_beta   90.00
_cell.angle_gamma   90.00
#
_symmetry.space_group_name_H-M   'P 1'
#
loop_
_entity.id
_entity.type
_entity.pdbx_description
1 polymer ?
#
loop_
_entity_poly.entity_id
_entity_poly.type
_entity_poly.pdbx_seq_one_letter_code
_entity_poly.pdbx_strand_id
1 'polypeptide(L)'
;MTLTVEMITFDCTDPDTLAGWWAEAVGGRLNVFAPGEFVVVIRENGPRLGFQKVPDVTPGKNRVHVDFTAGDVEAEVTRLVGLGASEKGRHSFGDDFSWVVLADPDGNEFCIAAA
;
A
#
# COMPACT_ATOMS: atom_id res chain seq x y z
N MET A 1 14.81 10.78 22.91
CA MET A 1 14.89 10.25 21.52
C MET A 1 13.54 9.71 21.12
N THR A 2 13.14 9.96 19.91
CA THR A 2 11.92 9.42 19.34
C THR A 2 12.27 8.36 18.31
N LEU A 3 11.27 7.55 17.96
CA LEU A 3 11.43 6.56 16.90
C LEU A 3 11.18 7.19 15.53
N THR A 4 11.83 6.66 14.52
CA THR A 4 11.64 7.07 13.14
C THR A 4 11.05 5.90 12.36
N VAL A 5 10.02 6.16 11.56
CA VAL A 5 9.43 5.12 10.72
C VAL A 5 10.32 4.94 9.48
N GLU A 6 11.08 3.85 9.44
CA GLU A 6 11.98 3.54 8.33
C GLU A 6 11.28 2.79 7.22
N MET A 7 10.44 1.83 7.60
CA MET A 7 9.84 0.93 6.63
C MET A 7 8.54 0.38 7.18
N ILE A 8 7.57 0.21 6.30
CA ILE A 8 6.32 -0.48 6.62
C ILE A 8 6.38 -1.79 5.85
N THR A 9 6.33 -2.91 6.55
CA THR A 9 6.51 -4.22 5.94
C THR A 9 5.19 -4.98 5.87
N PHE A 10 4.91 -5.50 4.69
CA PHE A 10 3.75 -6.35 4.41
C PHE A 10 4.18 -7.80 4.46
N ASP A 11 3.51 -8.61 5.26
CA ASP A 11 3.69 -10.06 5.21
C ASP A 11 2.88 -10.59 4.02
N CYS A 12 3.49 -11.45 3.23
CA CYS A 12 2.85 -11.97 2.02
C CYS A 12 3.45 -13.33 1.65
N THR A 13 2.82 -13.99 0.71
CA THR A 13 3.35 -15.29 0.23
C THR A 13 4.23 -15.13 -1.00
N ASP A 14 4.05 -14.04 -1.75
CA ASP A 14 4.84 -13.79 -2.97
C ASP A 14 5.31 -12.32 -2.98
N PRO A 15 6.41 -12.02 -2.31
CA PRO A 15 6.90 -10.65 -2.21
C PRO A 15 7.30 -10.02 -3.53
N ASP A 16 7.81 -10.81 -4.48
CA ASP A 16 8.23 -10.25 -5.77
C ASP A 16 7.04 -9.67 -6.53
N THR A 17 5.95 -10.41 -6.59
CA THR A 17 4.74 -9.96 -7.30
C THR A 17 4.07 -8.79 -6.58
N LEU A 18 3.91 -8.88 -5.27
CA LEU A 18 3.23 -7.83 -4.52
C LEU A 18 4.06 -6.54 -4.51
N ALA A 19 5.37 -6.64 -4.33
CA ALA A 19 6.25 -5.48 -4.37
C ALA A 19 6.23 -4.80 -5.74
N GLY A 20 6.18 -5.59 -6.82
CA GLY A 20 6.08 -5.05 -8.17
C GLY A 20 4.81 -4.23 -8.36
N TRP A 21 3.70 -4.71 -7.84
CA TRP A 21 2.44 -3.97 -7.89
C TRP A 21 2.54 -2.64 -7.14
N TRP A 22 3.09 -2.69 -5.92
CA TRP A 22 3.21 -1.47 -5.11
C TRP A 22 4.20 -0.47 -5.70
N ALA A 23 5.27 -0.95 -6.34
CA ALA A 23 6.22 -0.05 -7.00
C ALA A 23 5.52 0.77 -8.07
N GLU A 24 4.63 0.16 -8.85
CA GLU A 24 3.82 0.91 -9.82
C GLU A 24 2.82 1.83 -9.13
N ALA A 25 2.18 1.35 -8.08
CA ALA A 25 1.15 2.11 -7.38
C ALA A 25 1.70 3.42 -6.79
N VAL A 26 2.87 3.36 -6.17
CA VAL A 26 3.44 4.54 -5.50
C VAL A 26 4.51 5.27 -6.31
N GLY A 27 4.84 4.76 -7.48
CA GLY A 27 5.88 5.35 -8.32
C GLY A 27 7.27 5.16 -7.75
N GLY A 28 7.49 4.05 -7.05
CA GLY A 28 8.77 3.72 -6.45
C GLY A 28 9.58 2.79 -7.31
N ARG A 29 10.79 2.45 -6.84
CA ARG A 29 11.64 1.49 -7.50
C ARG A 29 11.90 0.28 -6.62
N LEU A 30 12.06 -0.86 -7.26
CA LEU A 30 12.31 -2.11 -6.56
C LEU A 30 13.77 -2.26 -6.16
N ASN A 31 13.96 -2.80 -4.97
CA ASN A 31 15.26 -3.27 -4.51
C ASN A 31 15.04 -4.69 -3.97
N VAL A 32 15.49 -5.68 -4.75
CA VAL A 32 15.34 -7.08 -4.35
C VAL A 32 16.48 -7.42 -3.40
N PHE A 33 16.18 -7.39 -2.10
CA PHE A 33 17.17 -7.65 -1.07
C PHE A 33 17.52 -9.13 -1.00
N ALA A 34 16.50 -9.99 -0.95
CA ALA A 34 16.66 -11.45 -0.97
C ALA A 34 15.59 -12.02 -1.89
N PRO A 35 15.96 -12.49 -3.09
CA PRO A 35 14.96 -12.94 -4.08
C PRO A 35 14.01 -13.98 -3.51
N GLY A 36 12.70 -13.75 -3.72
CA GLY A 36 11.67 -14.64 -3.24
C GLY A 36 11.40 -14.58 -1.74
N GLU A 37 12.18 -13.79 -0.99
CA GLU A 37 12.08 -13.73 0.47
C GLU A 37 11.78 -12.33 0.99
N PHE A 38 12.49 -11.31 0.48
CA PHE A 38 12.31 -9.95 0.94
C PHE A 38 12.63 -8.95 -0.16
N VAL A 39 11.65 -8.11 -0.49
CA VAL A 39 11.77 -7.09 -1.53
C VAL A 39 11.35 -5.75 -0.94
N VAL A 40 12.03 -4.69 -1.33
CA VAL A 40 11.76 -3.34 -0.82
C VAL A 40 11.37 -2.43 -1.97
N VAL A 41 10.37 -1.58 -1.74
CA VAL A 41 10.01 -0.50 -2.64
C VAL A 41 10.55 0.79 -2.04
N ILE A 42 11.43 1.45 -2.77
CA ILE A 42 12.05 2.71 -2.34
C ILE A 42 11.29 3.87 -2.96
N ARG A 43 10.91 4.82 -2.13
CA ARG A 43 10.15 6.01 -2.53
C ARG A 43 10.98 7.24 -2.25
N GLU A 44 10.73 8.31 -2.99
CA GLU A 44 11.45 9.58 -2.77
C GLU A 44 11.13 10.17 -1.40
N ASN A 45 9.87 10.09 -1.00
CA ASN A 45 9.41 10.69 0.25
C ASN A 45 8.74 9.64 1.11
N GLY A 46 9.04 9.69 2.40
CA GLY A 46 8.42 8.82 3.36
C GLY A 46 9.10 7.46 3.50
N PRO A 47 8.56 6.60 4.36
CA PRO A 47 9.16 5.30 4.62
C PRO A 47 9.11 4.38 3.41
N ARG A 48 10.07 3.46 3.36
CA ARG A 48 10.07 2.42 2.36
C ARG A 48 8.95 1.41 2.66
N LEU A 49 8.55 0.68 1.64
CA LEU A 49 7.60 -0.42 1.81
C LEU A 49 8.39 -1.72 1.64
N GLY A 50 8.27 -2.60 2.63
CA GLY A 50 8.92 -3.90 2.59
C GLY A 50 7.88 -4.98 2.33
N PHE A 51 8.32 -6.08 1.73
CA PHE A 51 7.45 -7.22 1.42
C PHE A 51 8.21 -8.48 1.79
N GLN A 52 7.73 -9.14 2.85
CA GLN A 52 8.42 -10.28 3.42
C GLN A 52 7.60 -11.54 3.24
N LYS A 53 8.25 -12.58 2.75
CA LYS A 53 7.60 -13.88 2.60
C LYS A 53 7.34 -14.49 3.97
N VAL A 54 6.12 -14.94 4.16
CA VAL A 54 5.72 -15.74 5.32
C VAL A 54 4.99 -16.98 4.81
N PRO A 55 5.00 -18.09 5.57
CA PRO A 55 4.31 -19.30 5.12
C PRO A 55 2.79 -19.11 5.03
N ASP A 56 2.21 -18.40 5.99
CA ASP A 56 0.78 -18.12 6.02
C ASP A 56 0.54 -16.69 6.49
N VAL A 57 -0.31 -15.96 5.79
CA VAL A 57 -0.69 -14.61 6.21
C VAL A 57 -1.84 -14.70 7.19
N THR A 58 -1.89 -13.75 8.13
CA THR A 58 -3.02 -13.63 9.06
C THR A 58 -4.30 -13.35 8.26
N PRO A 59 -5.36 -14.13 8.45
CA PRO A 59 -6.60 -13.91 7.71
C PRO A 59 -7.36 -12.68 8.21
N GLY A 60 -8.25 -12.18 7.37
CA GLY A 60 -9.10 -11.05 7.69
C GLY A 60 -8.52 -9.72 7.25
N LYS A 61 -9.18 -8.64 7.68
CA LYS A 61 -8.73 -7.29 7.35
C LYS A 61 -7.42 -7.00 8.09
N ASN A 62 -6.51 -6.32 7.41
CA ASN A 62 -5.26 -5.89 8.03
C ASN A 62 -5.54 -4.94 9.20
N ARG A 63 -4.78 -5.07 10.25
CA ARG A 63 -4.98 -4.29 11.49
C ARG A 63 -4.35 -2.90 11.41
N VAL A 64 -3.37 -2.74 10.56
CA VAL A 64 -2.73 -1.46 10.28
C VAL A 64 -2.92 -1.19 8.80
N HIS A 65 -3.44 -0.02 8.45
CA HIS A 65 -3.55 0.35 7.05
C HIS A 65 -2.77 1.64 6.79
N VAL A 66 -2.31 1.78 5.56
CA VAL A 66 -1.56 2.96 5.14
C VAL A 66 -2.53 3.96 4.55
N ASP A 67 -2.38 5.23 4.92
CA ASP A 67 -3.19 6.31 4.38
C ASP A 67 -2.31 7.14 3.45
N PHE A 68 -2.80 7.33 2.22
CA PHE A 68 -2.14 8.14 1.22
C PHE A 68 -2.95 9.40 0.96
N THR A 69 -2.29 10.42 0.44
CA THR A 69 -2.96 11.60 -0.06
C THR A 69 -2.68 11.77 -1.55
N ALA A 70 -3.61 12.41 -2.23
CA ALA A 70 -3.47 12.66 -3.66
C ALA A 70 -4.09 14.01 -4.02
N GLY A 71 -3.55 14.65 -5.03
CA GLY A 71 -4.11 15.90 -5.55
C GLY A 71 -5.47 15.68 -6.21
N ASP A 72 -5.62 14.55 -6.90
CA ASP A 72 -6.87 14.16 -7.55
C ASP A 72 -7.19 12.73 -7.14
N VAL A 73 -8.03 12.59 -6.11
CA VAL A 73 -8.36 11.28 -5.53
C VAL A 73 -9.05 10.40 -6.56
N GLU A 74 -10.02 10.93 -7.32
CA GLU A 74 -10.77 10.12 -8.29
C GLU A 74 -9.89 9.60 -9.41
N ALA A 75 -8.94 10.41 -9.88
CA ALA A 75 -8.00 9.97 -10.90
C ALA A 75 -7.10 8.85 -10.38
N GLU A 76 -6.65 8.96 -9.12
CA GLU A 76 -5.82 7.93 -8.51
C GLU A 76 -6.60 6.64 -8.26
N VAL A 77 -7.85 6.74 -7.82
CA VAL A 77 -8.71 5.56 -7.65
C VAL A 77 -8.87 4.84 -8.99
N THR A 78 -9.18 5.58 -10.06
CA THR A 78 -9.33 5.00 -11.39
C THR A 78 -8.05 4.31 -11.84
N ARG A 79 -6.91 4.96 -11.64
CA ARG A 79 -5.61 4.40 -12.02
C ARG A 79 -5.32 3.10 -11.28
N LEU A 80 -5.51 3.10 -9.96
CA LEU A 80 -5.19 1.94 -9.12
C LEU A 80 -6.13 0.78 -9.38
N VAL A 81 -7.42 1.04 -9.60
CA VAL A 81 -8.37 -0.01 -9.98
C VAL A 81 -7.96 -0.62 -11.32
N GLY A 82 -7.48 0.21 -12.25
CA GLY A 82 -6.95 -0.27 -13.52
C GLY A 82 -5.72 -1.14 -13.37
N LEU A 83 -4.94 -0.95 -12.30
CA LEU A 83 -3.78 -1.78 -11.97
C LEU A 83 -4.15 -3.07 -11.22
N GLY A 84 -5.39 -3.20 -10.77
CA GLY A 84 -5.84 -4.40 -10.08
C GLY A 84 -6.29 -4.21 -8.65
N ALA A 85 -6.31 -2.98 -8.14
CA ALA A 85 -6.87 -2.72 -6.83
C ALA A 85 -8.40 -2.83 -6.87
N SER A 86 -9.00 -3.07 -5.69
CA SER A 86 -10.46 -3.12 -5.55
C SER A 86 -10.91 -1.96 -4.67
N GLU A 87 -11.93 -1.23 -5.10
CA GLU A 87 -12.52 -0.22 -4.25
C GLU A 87 -13.43 -0.90 -3.23
N LYS A 88 -13.21 -0.63 -1.94
CA LYS A 88 -13.94 -1.30 -0.86
C LYS A 88 -15.03 -0.41 -0.26
N GLY A 89 -14.86 0.90 -0.28
CA GLY A 89 -15.86 1.80 0.26
C GLY A 89 -15.39 3.24 0.30
N ARG A 90 -16.34 4.13 0.58
CA ARG A 90 -16.09 5.56 0.70
C ARG A 90 -16.69 6.02 2.01
N HIS A 91 -15.94 6.85 2.72
CA HIS A 91 -16.32 7.29 4.04
C HIS A 91 -16.04 8.79 4.21
N SER A 92 -16.66 9.38 5.21
CA SER A 92 -16.42 10.79 5.52
C SER A 92 -16.67 11.06 7.00
N PHE A 93 -15.96 12.06 7.51
CA PHE A 93 -16.27 12.68 8.79
C PHE A 93 -16.78 14.09 8.48
N GLY A 94 -18.09 14.29 8.60
CA GLY A 94 -18.69 15.56 8.24
C GLY A 94 -18.59 15.84 6.74
N ASP A 95 -18.59 17.13 6.38
CA ASP A 95 -18.54 17.57 4.98
C ASP A 95 -17.12 17.87 4.50
N ASP A 96 -16.17 17.96 5.42
CA ASP A 96 -14.85 18.49 5.11
C ASP A 96 -13.78 17.43 4.87
N PHE A 97 -14.01 16.20 5.32
CA PHE A 97 -13.01 15.15 5.18
C PHE A 97 -13.62 13.85 4.70
N SER A 98 -13.12 13.35 3.58
CA SER A 98 -13.57 12.08 3.03
C SER A 98 -12.38 11.28 2.52
N TRP A 99 -12.58 9.98 2.42
CA TRP A 99 -11.53 9.10 1.91
C TRP A 99 -12.14 7.89 1.21
N VAL A 100 -11.32 7.27 0.37
CA VAL A 100 -11.70 6.05 -0.35
C VAL A 100 -10.83 4.91 0.18
N VAL A 101 -11.46 3.78 0.48
CA VAL A 101 -10.76 2.57 0.89
C VAL A 101 -10.62 1.65 -0.31
N LEU A 102 -9.39 1.23 -0.58
CA LEU A 102 -9.09 0.26 -1.63
C LEU A 102 -8.37 -0.94 -1.02
N ALA A 103 -8.31 -2.03 -1.76
CA ALA A 103 -7.49 -3.17 -1.39
C ALA A 103 -6.52 -3.47 -2.52
N ASP A 104 -5.29 -3.85 -2.14
CA ASP A 104 -4.31 -4.29 -3.12
C ASP A 104 -4.64 -5.71 -3.61
N PRO A 105 -3.90 -6.28 -4.57
CA PRO A 105 -4.23 -7.61 -5.09
C PRO A 105 -4.24 -8.73 -4.05
N ASP A 106 -3.55 -8.55 -2.93
CA ASP A 106 -3.53 -9.53 -1.84
C ASP A 106 -4.62 -9.27 -0.80
N GLY A 107 -5.41 -8.20 -0.96
CA GLY A 107 -6.48 -7.86 -0.04
C GLY A 107 -6.08 -6.92 1.08
N ASN A 108 -4.88 -6.35 1.05
CA ASN A 108 -4.48 -5.35 2.04
C ASN A 108 -5.21 -4.04 1.77
N GLU A 109 -5.96 -3.57 2.76
CA GLU A 109 -6.71 -2.32 2.63
C GLU A 109 -5.81 -1.12 2.92
N PHE A 110 -6.00 -0.08 2.14
CA PHE A 110 -5.33 1.21 2.29
C PHE A 110 -6.29 2.31 1.86
N CYS A 111 -5.98 3.54 2.23
CA CYS A 111 -6.89 4.67 2.02
C CYS A 111 -6.24 5.76 1.20
N ILE A 112 -7.07 6.51 0.47
CA ILE A 112 -6.64 7.71 -0.25
C ILE A 112 -7.56 8.84 0.11
N ALA A 113 -6.99 9.97 0.50
CA ALA A 113 -7.72 11.20 0.80
C ALA A 113 -7.09 12.36 0.03
N ALA A 114 -7.80 13.47 -0.02
CA ALA A 114 -7.27 14.67 -0.68
C ALA A 114 -6.09 15.23 0.11
N ALA A 115 -5.10 15.69 -0.63
CA ALA A 115 -3.93 16.32 -0.04
C ALA A 115 -4.29 17.69 0.55
#